data_32573f371de06abe22e419f315f0adf1
#
_entry.id   32573f371de06abe22e419f315f0adf1
#
_cell.length_a   1.000
_cell.length_b   1.000
_cell.length_c   1.000
_cell.angle_alpha   90.00
_cell.angle_beta   90.00
_cell.angle_gamma   90.00
#
_symmetry.space_group_name_H-M   'P 1'
#
loop_
_entity.id
_entity.type
_entity.pdbx_description
1 polymer ?
#
loop_
_entity_poly.entity_id
_entity_poly.type
_entity_poly.pdbx_seq_one_letter_code
_entity_poly.pdbx_strand_id
1 'polypeptide(L)'
;TVRADGCRVSVLLEAGVVKFKVEAPDGKVRIPEKKWKRLLQEAKDDSVRVTVARKKGDRWEIWQPVSLNVAVDPVDPYLVYRLIEPGYALWNKMGIYQRGMESFDETTVYENKMTDYNCVNCHSFCGHDPDKMLFHLRAKLAGTVLVDGDEVELLDTKTDKTISAFTYPYWHPSGRYIAFSINRTTQQLHSTQRTEVYDTASDVIVYDVERHTFLSVPGLASQSSFDTFPSFSPDGKSLFYCTAPACLMPDSIGKLAYSLCCISFDPESGTFGSQVDTLFDARANGKSVSFPRVSPDGRFMLCTLSGYGTFPIWHKDADLYMIDLKSGVGSYPETLNSNDTESYHSWSSNGRWVVFSSRRLDGLYTRPFIAYVGKDGKTGKPFLLPQKEADYYAGLMKSYNIPEFVTGKVTNRSYQIRRLAEQGGISVSCSTF
;
A
#
# COMPACT_ATOMS: atom_id res chain seq x y z
N THR A 1 6.96 1.21 23.62
CA THR A 1 6.85 2.45 24.40
C THR A 1 6.56 2.09 25.84
N VAL A 2 7.42 2.48 26.76
CA VAL A 2 7.19 2.28 28.19
C VAL A 2 6.39 3.48 28.68
N ARG A 3 5.10 3.30 28.95
CA ARG A 3 4.34 4.25 29.75
C ARG A 3 4.75 4.07 31.20
N ALA A 4 5.41 5.05 31.75
CA ALA A 4 5.67 5.14 33.16
C ALA A 4 5.07 6.48 33.65
N ASP A 5 3.79 6.47 33.99
CA ASP A 5 3.07 7.65 34.46
C ASP A 5 3.84 8.26 35.66
N GLY A 6 4.53 9.38 35.42
CA GLY A 6 5.31 10.10 36.43
C GLY A 6 6.57 9.40 36.96
N CYS A 7 7.01 8.28 36.38
CA CYS A 7 8.20 7.56 36.82
C CYS A 7 9.44 7.97 35.98
N ARG A 8 10.57 8.12 36.66
CA ARG A 8 11.87 8.33 35.99
C ARG A 8 12.25 7.06 35.19
N VAL A 9 12.51 7.23 33.91
CA VAL A 9 12.95 6.15 33.00
C VAL A 9 14.39 6.42 32.57
N SER A 10 15.15 5.35 32.42
CA SER A 10 16.50 5.36 31.91
C SER A 10 16.62 4.35 30.77
N VAL A 11 17.17 4.75 29.64
CA VAL A 11 17.44 3.87 28.50
C VAL A 11 18.93 3.88 28.21
N LEU A 12 19.52 2.70 28.20
CA LEU A 12 20.88 2.46 27.78
C LEU A 12 20.86 1.89 26.36
N LEU A 13 21.63 2.51 25.45
CA LEU A 13 21.76 2.10 24.06
C LEU A 13 23.24 1.75 23.80
N GLU A 14 23.45 0.61 23.16
CA GLU A 14 24.79 0.05 22.93
C GLU A 14 24.88 -0.54 21.51
N ALA A 15 25.94 -0.20 20.80
CA ALA A 15 26.33 -0.81 19.54
C ALA A 15 27.85 -0.73 19.39
N GLY A 16 28.54 -1.86 19.25
CA GLY A 16 30.00 -1.92 19.19
C GLY A 16 30.66 -1.12 20.32
N VAL A 17 31.44 -0.12 19.95
CA VAL A 17 32.11 0.77 20.91
C VAL A 17 31.26 1.96 21.35
N VAL A 18 30.13 2.21 20.70
CA VAL A 18 29.22 3.32 21.00
C VAL A 18 28.25 2.90 22.08
N LYS A 19 28.28 3.63 23.18
CA LYS A 19 27.39 3.41 24.34
C LYS A 19 26.98 4.75 24.94
N PHE A 20 25.68 4.92 25.20
CA PHE A 20 25.18 6.09 25.93
C PHE A 20 23.87 5.81 26.64
N LYS A 21 23.65 6.58 27.68
CA LYS A 21 22.45 6.55 28.51
C LYS A 21 21.61 7.81 28.28
N VAL A 22 20.28 7.64 28.22
CA VAL A 22 19.31 8.73 28.19
C VAL A 22 18.38 8.57 29.38
N GLU A 23 18.19 9.62 30.17
CA GLU A 23 17.25 9.65 31.29
C GLU A 23 16.07 10.58 30.96
N ALA A 24 14.88 10.16 31.31
CA ALA A 24 13.65 10.90 31.15
C ALA A 24 12.88 10.93 32.48
N PRO A 25 12.80 12.11 33.15
CA PRO A 25 12.10 12.25 34.42
C PRO A 25 10.58 12.02 34.27
N ASP A 26 10.04 12.33 33.11
CA ASP A 26 8.62 12.26 32.74
C ASP A 26 8.21 10.95 32.06
N GLY A 27 9.14 10.00 31.96
CA GLY A 27 8.92 8.73 31.22
C GLY A 27 8.97 8.84 29.71
N LYS A 28 9.20 10.02 29.13
CA LYS A 28 9.28 10.26 27.69
C LYS A 28 10.74 10.33 27.23
N VAL A 29 11.27 9.22 26.76
CA VAL A 29 12.67 9.15 26.30
C VAL A 29 12.80 9.75 24.91
N ARG A 30 13.68 10.74 24.77
CA ARG A 30 14.08 11.33 23.47
C ARG A 30 15.57 11.12 23.26
N ILE A 31 15.89 10.42 22.18
CA ILE A 31 17.28 10.15 21.82
C ILE A 31 17.77 11.32 20.96
N PRO A 32 18.88 12.00 21.30
CA PRO A 32 19.44 13.06 20.47
C PRO A 32 19.85 12.53 19.10
N GLU A 33 19.44 13.19 18.04
CA GLU A 33 19.63 12.75 16.66
C GLU A 33 21.10 12.43 16.32
N LYS A 34 22.05 13.30 16.71
CA LYS A 34 23.50 13.06 16.49
C LYS A 34 23.98 11.77 17.14
N LYS A 35 23.50 11.46 18.37
CA LYS A 35 23.85 10.23 19.07
C LYS A 35 23.22 9.01 18.41
N TRP A 36 21.97 9.15 17.96
CA TRP A 36 21.25 8.10 17.24
C TRP A 36 21.93 7.76 15.91
N LYS A 37 22.25 8.77 15.07
CA LYS A 37 22.97 8.57 13.79
C LYS A 37 24.33 7.87 14.01
N ARG A 38 25.10 8.28 15.04
CA ARG A 38 26.37 7.61 15.36
C ARG A 38 26.16 6.15 15.77
N LEU A 39 25.12 5.87 16.57
CA LEU A 39 24.80 4.52 16.98
C LEU A 39 24.41 3.62 15.80
N LEU A 40 23.58 4.14 14.88
CA LEU A 40 23.19 3.41 13.67
C LEU A 40 24.38 3.16 12.73
N GLN A 41 25.31 4.11 12.60
CA GLN A 41 26.54 3.92 11.82
C GLN A 41 27.41 2.80 12.39
N GLU A 42 27.55 2.74 13.72
CA GLU A 42 28.30 1.69 14.39
C GLU A 42 27.61 0.31 14.29
N ALA A 43 26.28 0.30 14.35
CA ALA A 43 25.46 -0.92 14.30
C ALA A 43 25.12 -1.38 12.88
N LYS A 44 25.71 -0.78 11.85
CA LYS A 44 25.38 -1.12 10.46
C LYS A 44 25.61 -2.61 10.20
N ASP A 45 24.57 -3.30 9.71
CA ASP A 45 24.52 -4.76 9.52
C ASP A 45 24.65 -5.58 10.80
N ASP A 46 24.36 -4.96 11.94
CA ASP A 46 24.35 -5.60 13.26
C ASP A 46 23.14 -5.07 14.04
N SER A 47 23.22 -4.99 15.33
CA SER A 47 22.11 -4.60 16.18
C SER A 47 22.50 -3.53 17.22
N VAL A 48 21.50 -2.71 17.54
CA VAL A 48 21.51 -1.84 18.72
C VAL A 48 20.85 -2.58 19.86
N ARG A 49 21.60 -2.79 20.94
CA ARG A 49 21.06 -3.31 22.21
C ARG A 49 20.44 -2.18 23.01
N VAL A 50 19.18 -2.34 23.38
CA VAL A 50 18.41 -1.36 24.14
C VAL A 50 18.01 -1.95 25.48
N THR A 51 18.49 -1.36 26.57
CA THR A 51 18.10 -1.73 27.94
C THR A 51 17.28 -0.60 28.57
N VAL A 52 16.08 -0.92 29.02
CA VAL A 52 15.18 0.03 29.66
C VAL A 52 15.11 -0.24 31.15
N ALA A 53 15.16 0.82 31.98
CA ALA A 53 14.98 0.75 33.40
C ALA A 53 14.00 1.84 33.89
N ARG A 54 13.19 1.50 34.87
CA ARG A 54 12.24 2.41 35.53
C ARG A 54 12.57 2.54 37.00
N LYS A 55 12.53 3.77 37.55
CA LYS A 55 12.67 4.00 38.97
C LYS A 55 11.33 3.79 39.67
N LYS A 56 11.29 2.90 40.66
CA LYS A 56 10.15 2.63 41.55
C LYS A 56 10.56 2.81 43.01
N GLY A 57 10.16 3.92 43.59
CA GLY A 57 10.72 4.34 44.88
C GLY A 57 12.24 4.54 44.75
N ASP A 58 13.01 3.91 45.63
CA ASP A 58 14.49 3.99 45.62
C ASP A 58 15.17 2.91 44.77
N ARG A 59 14.41 2.01 44.14
CA ARG A 59 14.96 0.90 43.35
C ARG A 59 14.74 1.12 41.86
N TRP A 60 15.66 0.55 41.03
CA TRP A 60 15.52 0.46 39.60
C TRP A 60 15.04 -0.94 39.20
N GLU A 61 13.92 -0.99 38.46
CA GLU A 61 13.46 -2.18 37.78
C GLU A 61 14.03 -2.15 36.35
N ILE A 62 14.78 -3.18 35.97
CA ILE A 62 15.44 -3.29 34.67
C ILE A 62 14.74 -4.39 33.89
N TRP A 63 14.28 -4.07 32.68
CA TRP A 63 13.73 -5.07 31.77
C TRP A 63 14.83 -5.78 31.00
N GLN A 64 14.49 -6.97 30.49
CA GLN A 64 15.39 -7.67 29.59
C GLN A 64 15.72 -6.80 28.38
N PRO A 65 16.99 -6.71 27.97
CA PRO A 65 17.39 -5.96 26.80
C PRO A 65 16.71 -6.48 25.54
N VAL A 66 16.39 -5.58 24.62
CA VAL A 66 15.94 -5.92 23.26
C VAL A 66 16.98 -5.51 22.26
N SER A 67 17.12 -6.28 21.17
CA SER A 67 17.99 -5.94 20.05
C SER A 67 17.17 -5.40 18.89
N LEU A 68 17.63 -4.29 18.32
CA LEU A 68 17.08 -3.68 17.13
C LEU A 68 18.10 -3.90 16.01
N ASN A 69 17.78 -4.79 15.07
CA ASN A 69 18.64 -5.02 13.91
C ASN A 69 18.67 -3.79 12.99
N VAL A 70 19.86 -3.42 12.53
CA VAL A 70 20.05 -2.28 11.62
C VAL A 70 20.40 -2.84 10.24
N ALA A 71 19.49 -2.68 9.30
CA ALA A 71 19.68 -3.16 7.94
C ALA A 71 20.77 -2.37 7.20
N VAL A 72 21.49 -3.03 6.31
CA VAL A 72 22.47 -2.39 5.42
C VAL A 72 21.79 -1.55 4.35
N ASP A 73 20.68 -2.08 3.85
CA ASP A 73 19.96 -1.47 2.74
C ASP A 73 19.10 -0.30 3.23
N PRO A 74 19.21 0.88 2.61
CA PRO A 74 18.42 2.05 3.00
C PRO A 74 16.94 1.82 2.70
N VAL A 75 16.07 2.48 3.45
CA VAL A 75 14.65 2.66 3.11
C VAL A 75 14.49 3.91 2.26
N ASP A 76 13.49 3.96 1.38
CA ASP A 76 13.17 5.16 0.63
C ASP A 76 12.88 6.35 1.56
N PRO A 77 13.25 7.58 1.17
CA PRO A 77 13.23 8.72 2.07
C PRO A 77 11.83 9.22 2.43
N TYR A 78 10.80 8.87 1.66
CA TYR A 78 9.42 9.29 1.90
C TYR A 78 8.44 8.12 1.88
N LEU A 79 7.36 8.29 2.66
CA LEU A 79 6.19 7.43 2.64
C LEU A 79 4.97 8.29 2.32
N VAL A 80 4.21 7.87 1.31
CA VAL A 80 2.92 8.48 0.93
C VAL A 80 1.79 7.55 1.34
N TYR A 81 0.69 8.11 1.78
CA TYR A 81 -0.50 7.36 2.21
C TYR A 81 -1.75 8.22 2.17
N ARG A 82 -2.88 7.59 2.02
CA ARG A 82 -4.18 8.24 2.20
C ARG A 82 -4.64 8.08 3.65
N LEU A 83 -5.14 9.16 4.26
CA LEU A 83 -5.86 9.13 5.53
C LEU A 83 -7.35 9.24 5.29
N ILE A 84 -8.12 8.31 5.87
CA ILE A 84 -9.57 8.27 5.81
C ILE A 84 -10.16 8.15 7.20
N GLU A 85 -11.23 8.88 7.47
CA GLU A 85 -12.01 8.75 8.69
C GLU A 85 -12.86 7.47 8.66
N PRO A 86 -13.21 6.90 9.83
CA PRO A 86 -14.12 5.77 9.87
C PRO A 86 -15.56 6.22 9.57
N GLY A 87 -16.32 5.32 8.97
CA GLY A 87 -17.74 5.52 8.77
C GLY A 87 -18.11 6.12 7.40
N TYR A 88 -19.35 5.99 7.10
CA TYR A 88 -19.92 6.08 5.76
C TYR A 88 -20.33 7.50 5.38
N ALA A 89 -20.43 8.38 6.35
CA ALA A 89 -20.86 9.75 6.16
C ALA A 89 -19.69 10.74 6.09
N LEU A 90 -18.46 10.30 6.26
CA LEU A 90 -17.35 11.20 6.55
C LEU A 90 -16.33 11.26 5.41
N TRP A 91 -16.80 11.39 4.19
CA TRP A 91 -15.96 11.75 3.05
C TRP A 91 -15.37 13.17 3.20
N ASN A 92 -15.82 13.90 4.23
CA ASN A 92 -15.49 15.28 4.45
C ASN A 92 -14.02 15.57 4.74
N LYS A 93 -13.25 14.56 5.22
CA LYS A 93 -11.87 14.78 5.64
C LYS A 93 -10.99 13.63 5.20
N MET A 94 -10.71 13.56 3.92
CA MET A 94 -9.72 12.63 3.39
C MET A 94 -8.69 13.35 2.55
N GLY A 95 -7.52 12.77 2.48
CA GLY A 95 -6.45 13.31 1.67
C GLY A 95 -5.32 12.32 1.50
N ILE A 96 -4.44 12.65 0.57
CA ILE A 96 -3.15 12.00 0.35
C ILE A 96 -2.11 12.86 1.05
N TYR A 97 -1.34 12.23 1.91
CA TYR A 97 -0.30 12.86 2.72
C TYR A 97 1.02 12.16 2.50
N GLN A 98 2.09 12.85 2.80
CA GLN A 98 3.44 12.32 2.76
C GLN A 98 4.22 12.67 4.01
N ARG A 99 5.19 11.84 4.33
CA ARG A 99 6.10 12.05 5.45
C ARG A 99 7.50 11.58 5.10
N GLY A 100 8.51 12.39 5.48
CA GLY A 100 9.90 11.95 5.46
C GLY A 100 10.17 10.85 6.48
N MET A 101 10.94 9.84 6.12
CA MET A 101 11.27 8.72 7.02
C MET A 101 12.24 9.14 8.15
N GLU A 102 12.99 10.21 7.96
CA GLU A 102 13.89 10.78 8.97
C GLU A 102 13.22 11.82 9.88
N SER A 103 11.94 12.18 9.61
CA SER A 103 11.21 13.17 10.40
C SER A 103 9.81 12.69 10.77
N PHE A 104 9.10 13.47 11.58
CA PHE A 104 7.70 13.23 11.91
C PHE A 104 6.77 14.23 11.20
N ASP A 105 7.31 15.06 10.31
CA ASP A 105 6.56 16.13 9.67
C ASP A 105 5.73 15.57 8.52
N GLU A 106 4.42 15.56 8.72
CA GLU A 106 3.44 15.18 7.70
C GLU A 106 3.09 16.40 6.85
N THR A 107 3.10 16.27 5.54
CA THR A 107 2.69 17.31 4.61
C THR A 107 1.64 16.79 3.63
N THR A 108 0.78 17.70 3.18
CA THR A 108 -0.30 17.38 2.26
C THR A 108 0.22 17.24 0.82
N VAL A 109 -0.15 16.15 0.16
CA VAL A 109 -0.06 16.01 -1.29
C VAL A 109 -1.34 16.54 -1.93
N TYR A 110 -2.50 16.05 -1.48
CA TYR A 110 -3.81 16.53 -1.93
C TYR A 110 -4.88 16.29 -0.85
N GLU A 111 -5.76 17.25 -0.65
CA GLU A 111 -6.92 17.10 0.24
C GLU A 111 -8.24 17.32 -0.53
N ASN A 112 -9.22 16.52 -0.23
CA ASN A 112 -10.52 16.52 -0.90
C ASN A 112 -11.34 17.82 -0.73
N LYS A 113 -10.98 18.67 0.24
CA LYS A 113 -11.57 20.03 0.37
C LYS A 113 -11.32 20.90 -0.87
N MET A 114 -10.31 20.55 -1.69
CA MET A 114 -10.00 21.26 -2.93
C MET A 114 -11.00 20.97 -4.04
N THR A 115 -11.73 19.86 -3.96
CA THR A 115 -12.74 19.42 -4.93
C THR A 115 -14.06 19.09 -4.23
N ASP A 116 -14.66 20.06 -3.56
CA ASP A 116 -15.99 20.00 -2.93
C ASP A 116 -16.18 18.79 -1.99
N TYR A 117 -15.14 18.40 -1.27
CA TYR A 117 -15.13 17.26 -0.34
C TYR A 117 -15.50 15.91 -0.98
N ASN A 118 -15.29 15.75 -2.26
CA ASN A 118 -15.48 14.48 -2.94
C ASN A 118 -14.38 13.46 -2.60
N CYS A 119 -14.66 12.18 -2.82
CA CYS A 119 -13.70 11.13 -2.52
C CYS A 119 -12.42 11.24 -3.36
N VAL A 120 -11.28 11.05 -2.72
CA VAL A 120 -9.93 10.95 -3.31
C VAL A 120 -9.37 9.58 -2.99
N ASN A 121 -8.97 8.80 -3.99
CA ASN A 121 -8.49 7.44 -3.76
C ASN A 121 -7.46 6.95 -4.79
N CYS A 122 -6.89 5.77 -4.50
CA CYS A 122 -6.03 4.99 -5.39
C CYS A 122 -4.84 5.78 -5.96
N HIS A 123 -4.08 6.49 -5.10
CA HIS A 123 -2.81 7.03 -5.55
C HIS A 123 -1.85 5.89 -5.93
N SER A 124 -0.99 6.14 -6.90
CA SER A 124 0.04 5.22 -7.35
C SER A 124 1.18 5.99 -8.01
N PHE A 125 2.41 5.54 -7.78
CA PHE A 125 3.62 6.14 -8.33
C PHE A 125 4.26 5.25 -9.38
N CYS A 126 4.78 5.85 -10.46
CA CYS A 126 5.57 5.16 -11.45
C CYS A 126 7.00 4.95 -10.92
N GLY A 127 7.41 3.71 -10.66
CA GLY A 127 8.77 3.42 -10.23
C GLY A 127 9.22 4.16 -8.96
N HIS A 128 8.29 4.48 -8.05
CA HIS A 128 8.54 5.27 -6.83
C HIS A 128 8.94 6.74 -7.06
N ASP A 129 8.75 7.25 -8.29
CA ASP A 129 9.10 8.62 -8.66
C ASP A 129 8.07 9.61 -8.08
N PRO A 130 8.49 10.60 -7.24
CA PRO A 130 7.60 11.59 -6.65
C PRO A 130 6.96 12.53 -7.67
N ASP A 131 7.58 12.68 -8.85
CA ASP A 131 7.13 13.56 -9.92
C ASP A 131 6.27 12.85 -10.97
N LYS A 132 6.10 11.51 -10.85
CA LYS A 132 5.27 10.72 -11.77
C LYS A 132 4.25 9.88 -11.01
N MET A 133 3.03 10.40 -10.88
CA MET A 133 1.99 9.77 -10.08
C MET A 133 0.59 9.97 -10.66
N LEU A 134 -0.34 9.22 -10.16
CA LEU A 134 -1.76 9.44 -10.40
C LEU A 134 -2.59 9.21 -9.14
N PHE A 135 -3.81 9.72 -9.14
CA PHE A 135 -4.88 9.37 -8.20
C PHE A 135 -6.25 9.74 -8.77
N HIS A 136 -7.31 9.25 -8.15
CA HIS A 136 -8.67 9.47 -8.65
C HIS A 136 -9.42 10.47 -7.78
N LEU A 137 -10.13 11.38 -8.46
CA LEU A 137 -11.22 12.17 -7.92
C LEU A 137 -12.55 11.50 -8.26
N ARG A 138 -13.50 11.49 -7.35
CA ARG A 138 -14.82 10.86 -7.54
C ARG A 138 -15.94 11.87 -7.37
N ALA A 139 -17.15 11.46 -7.70
CA ALA A 139 -18.40 12.23 -7.64
C ALA A 139 -18.44 13.43 -8.62
N LYS A 140 -18.79 14.64 -8.15
CA LYS A 140 -19.12 15.77 -9.01
C LYS A 140 -17.97 16.28 -9.90
N LEU A 141 -16.76 16.29 -9.36
CA LEU A 141 -15.54 16.71 -10.07
C LEU A 141 -14.65 15.48 -10.36
N ALA A 142 -15.29 14.43 -10.87
CA ALA A 142 -14.62 13.15 -11.09
C ALA A 142 -13.57 13.22 -12.19
N GLY A 143 -12.52 12.42 -12.04
CA GLY A 143 -11.48 12.21 -13.04
C GLY A 143 -10.29 11.49 -12.45
N THR A 144 -9.37 11.08 -13.32
CA THR A 144 -8.05 10.58 -12.92
C THR A 144 -7.04 11.69 -13.11
N VAL A 145 -6.47 12.15 -12.03
CA VAL A 145 -5.35 13.10 -12.04
C VAL A 145 -4.09 12.34 -12.44
N LEU A 146 -3.41 12.80 -13.45
CA LEU A 146 -2.11 12.31 -13.90
C LEU A 146 -1.09 13.43 -13.73
N VAL A 147 0.02 13.14 -13.07
CA VAL A 147 1.16 14.05 -12.88
C VAL A 147 2.38 13.43 -13.54
N ASP A 148 3.04 14.17 -14.42
CA ASP A 148 4.31 13.81 -15.04
C ASP A 148 5.24 15.05 -15.05
N GLY A 149 6.15 15.11 -14.11
CA GLY A 149 6.98 16.29 -13.87
C GLY A 149 6.14 17.53 -13.52
N ASP A 150 6.23 18.56 -14.33
CA ASP A 150 5.45 19.79 -14.16
C ASP A 150 4.08 19.74 -14.84
N GLU A 151 3.83 18.75 -15.67
CA GLU A 151 2.57 18.57 -16.35
C GLU A 151 1.55 17.88 -15.44
N VAL A 152 0.33 18.38 -15.47
CA VAL A 152 -0.81 17.80 -14.75
C VAL A 152 -1.99 17.74 -15.70
N GLU A 153 -2.55 16.56 -15.81
CA GLU A 153 -3.76 16.31 -16.58
C GLU A 153 -4.88 15.79 -15.68
N LEU A 154 -6.10 16.05 -16.08
CA LEU A 154 -7.28 15.37 -15.55
C LEU A 154 -7.93 14.58 -16.69
N LEU A 155 -8.06 13.27 -16.51
CA LEU A 155 -8.65 12.37 -17.50
C LEU A 155 -10.09 12.04 -17.11
N ASP A 156 -11.03 12.21 -18.04
CA ASP A 156 -12.36 11.61 -17.93
C ASP A 156 -12.29 10.17 -18.41
N THR A 157 -12.27 9.25 -17.45
CA THR A 157 -12.07 7.82 -17.66
C THR A 157 -13.40 7.04 -17.72
N LYS A 158 -14.54 7.73 -17.66
CA LYS A 158 -15.85 7.10 -17.81
C LYS A 158 -16.32 7.24 -19.25
N THR A 159 -16.37 6.13 -19.97
CA THR A 159 -16.80 6.07 -21.37
C THR A 159 -18.01 5.16 -21.54
N ASP A 160 -18.59 5.13 -22.74
CA ASP A 160 -19.63 4.17 -23.15
C ASP A 160 -19.10 2.73 -23.28
N LYS A 161 -17.78 2.56 -23.33
CA LYS A 161 -17.08 1.25 -23.45
C LYS A 161 -16.59 0.71 -22.13
N THR A 162 -16.74 1.42 -21.03
CA THR A 162 -16.26 1.01 -19.71
C THR A 162 -17.41 0.79 -18.74
N ILE A 163 -17.28 -0.22 -17.87
CA ILE A 163 -18.26 -0.53 -16.79
C ILE A 163 -18.39 0.67 -15.84
N SER A 164 -17.25 1.30 -15.52
CA SER A 164 -17.15 2.45 -14.61
C SER A 164 -15.90 3.27 -14.95
N ALA A 165 -15.65 4.36 -14.21
CA ALA A 165 -14.37 5.05 -14.26
C ALA A 165 -13.23 4.14 -13.74
N PHE A 166 -12.02 4.38 -14.19
CA PHE A 166 -10.82 3.61 -13.86
C PHE A 166 -10.55 3.60 -12.35
N THR A 167 -9.99 2.48 -11.86
CA THR A 167 -9.62 2.28 -10.46
C THR A 167 -8.43 1.30 -10.34
N TYR A 168 -7.84 1.14 -9.16
CA TYR A 168 -6.71 0.24 -8.87
C TYR A 168 -5.57 0.29 -9.90
N PRO A 169 -4.94 1.46 -10.07
CA PRO A 169 -3.89 1.67 -11.03
C PRO A 169 -2.62 0.89 -10.71
N TYR A 170 -1.92 0.48 -11.76
CA TYR A 170 -0.54 0.02 -11.66
C TYR A 170 0.26 0.45 -12.89
N TRP A 171 1.36 1.15 -12.67
CA TRP A 171 2.21 1.65 -13.72
C TRP A 171 3.05 0.54 -14.36
N HIS A 172 3.15 0.60 -15.68
CA HIS A 172 4.20 -0.09 -16.41
C HIS A 172 5.54 0.63 -16.15
N PRO A 173 6.68 -0.09 -16.03
CA PRO A 173 7.98 0.52 -15.69
C PRO A 173 8.46 1.56 -16.70
N SER A 174 8.02 1.54 -17.95
CA SER A 174 8.33 2.60 -18.93
C SER A 174 7.63 3.93 -18.62
N GLY A 175 6.59 3.94 -17.78
CA GLY A 175 5.76 5.11 -17.54
C GLY A 175 4.80 5.48 -18.67
N ARG A 176 4.77 4.70 -19.77
CA ARG A 176 3.86 4.90 -20.90
C ARG A 176 2.51 4.22 -20.70
N TYR A 177 2.50 3.04 -20.09
CA TYR A 177 1.26 2.31 -19.86
C TYR A 177 0.87 2.28 -18.41
N ILE A 178 -0.44 2.26 -18.15
CA ILE A 178 -1.01 2.09 -16.82
C ILE A 178 -2.11 1.04 -16.91
N ALA A 179 -1.97 -0.04 -16.16
CA ALA A 179 -3.05 -1.01 -16.02
C ALA A 179 -4.05 -0.53 -14.97
N PHE A 180 -5.34 -0.71 -15.25
CA PHE A 180 -6.43 -0.34 -14.35
C PHE A 180 -7.43 -1.48 -14.24
N SER A 181 -8.14 -1.50 -13.13
CA SER A 181 -9.44 -2.17 -13.08
C SER A 181 -10.57 -1.18 -13.38
N ILE A 182 -11.67 -1.68 -13.92
CA ILE A 182 -12.93 -0.95 -14.07
C ILE A 182 -14.03 -1.75 -13.36
N ASN A 183 -14.39 -1.34 -12.14
CA ASN A 183 -15.18 -2.14 -11.23
C ASN A 183 -16.54 -1.48 -10.93
N ARG A 184 -17.58 -2.28 -10.85
CA ARG A 184 -18.86 -1.89 -10.24
C ARG A 184 -18.88 -2.42 -8.80
N THR A 185 -18.34 -1.62 -7.89
CA THR A 185 -18.17 -1.98 -6.48
C THR A 185 -19.39 -1.60 -5.65
N THR A 186 -19.79 -2.50 -4.75
CA THR A 186 -20.86 -2.30 -3.76
C THR A 186 -20.29 -2.49 -2.36
N GLN A 187 -20.78 -1.67 -1.42
CA GLN A 187 -20.48 -1.76 0.00
C GLN A 187 -21.74 -2.18 0.76
N GLN A 188 -21.62 -3.25 1.52
CA GLN A 188 -22.66 -3.69 2.43
C GLN A 188 -22.25 -3.39 3.87
N LEU A 189 -23.06 -2.56 4.51
CA LEU A 189 -22.78 -2.06 5.85
C LEU A 189 -23.45 -2.93 6.89
N HIS A 190 -22.71 -3.25 7.95
CA HIS A 190 -23.21 -4.04 9.07
C HIS A 190 -23.07 -3.24 10.37
N SER A 191 -24.04 -3.36 11.28
CA SER A 191 -24.03 -2.66 12.57
C SER A 191 -23.06 -3.29 13.58
N THR A 192 -22.77 -4.59 13.43
CA THR A 192 -22.01 -5.38 14.41
C THR A 192 -20.83 -6.12 13.81
N GLN A 193 -20.65 -6.06 12.49
CA GLN A 193 -19.59 -6.74 11.75
C GLN A 193 -18.83 -5.72 10.90
N ARG A 194 -17.65 -6.13 10.39
CA ARG A 194 -16.93 -5.33 9.40
C ARG A 194 -17.76 -5.17 8.12
N THR A 195 -17.52 -4.07 7.43
CA THR A 195 -18.12 -3.81 6.12
C THR A 195 -17.73 -4.92 5.15
N GLU A 196 -18.70 -5.38 4.36
CA GLU A 196 -18.41 -6.25 3.23
C GLU A 196 -18.36 -5.41 1.96
N VAL A 197 -17.32 -5.60 1.15
CA VAL A 197 -17.12 -4.90 -0.12
C VAL A 197 -16.90 -5.92 -1.23
N TYR A 198 -17.65 -5.78 -2.31
CA TYR A 198 -17.57 -6.72 -3.44
C TYR A 198 -17.87 -6.03 -4.76
N ASP A 199 -17.40 -6.63 -5.84
CA ASP A 199 -17.71 -6.21 -7.18
C ASP A 199 -18.87 -7.03 -7.76
N THR A 200 -19.73 -6.37 -8.53
CA THR A 200 -20.79 -7.02 -9.32
C THR A 200 -20.40 -7.14 -10.80
N ALA A 201 -19.36 -6.46 -11.21
CA ALA A 201 -18.67 -6.58 -12.49
C ALA A 201 -17.28 -5.96 -12.34
N SER A 202 -16.27 -6.57 -12.95
CA SER A 202 -14.93 -5.98 -12.99
C SER A 202 -14.14 -6.52 -14.18
N ASP A 203 -13.42 -5.61 -14.86
CA ASP A 203 -12.53 -5.91 -15.96
C ASP A 203 -11.17 -5.25 -15.75
N VAL A 204 -10.14 -5.75 -16.43
CA VAL A 204 -8.81 -5.16 -16.49
C VAL A 204 -8.60 -4.52 -17.87
N ILE A 205 -8.05 -3.32 -17.87
CA ILE A 205 -7.67 -2.59 -19.08
C ILE A 205 -6.25 -2.05 -18.96
N VAL A 206 -5.63 -1.70 -20.08
CA VAL A 206 -4.35 -0.99 -20.11
C VAL A 206 -4.52 0.32 -20.88
N TYR A 207 -4.11 1.41 -20.25
CA TYR A 207 -4.18 2.75 -20.80
C TYR A 207 -2.81 3.18 -21.33
N ASP A 208 -2.77 3.70 -22.57
CA ASP A 208 -1.60 4.33 -23.17
C ASP A 208 -1.64 5.83 -22.89
N VAL A 209 -0.70 6.31 -22.08
CA VAL A 209 -0.60 7.71 -21.64
C VAL A 209 -0.33 8.65 -22.81
N GLU A 210 0.49 8.23 -23.77
CA GLU A 210 0.87 9.07 -24.92
C GLU A 210 -0.27 9.26 -25.91
N ARG A 211 -1.15 8.26 -26.04
CA ARG A 211 -2.24 8.26 -27.01
C ARG A 211 -3.59 8.63 -26.45
N HIS A 212 -3.72 8.72 -25.14
CA HIS A 212 -4.98 8.86 -24.40
C HIS A 212 -6.03 7.79 -24.77
N THR A 213 -5.57 6.57 -25.03
CA THR A 213 -6.41 5.44 -25.41
C THR A 213 -6.26 4.29 -24.43
N PHE A 214 -7.28 3.47 -24.28
CA PHE A 214 -7.17 2.24 -23.52
C PHE A 214 -7.45 1.01 -24.38
N LEU A 215 -6.79 -0.08 -24.00
CA LEU A 215 -6.88 -1.38 -24.62
C LEU A 215 -7.72 -2.29 -23.74
N SER A 216 -8.77 -2.87 -24.30
CA SER A 216 -9.53 -3.96 -23.69
C SER A 216 -9.22 -5.24 -24.45
N VAL A 217 -8.79 -6.29 -23.77
CA VAL A 217 -8.38 -7.54 -24.40
C VAL A 217 -9.39 -8.63 -24.09
N PRO A 218 -9.86 -9.40 -25.08
CA PRO A 218 -10.67 -10.59 -24.85
C PRO A 218 -9.97 -11.53 -23.88
N GLY A 219 -10.65 -11.90 -22.79
CA GLY A 219 -10.07 -12.69 -21.69
C GLY A 219 -9.63 -11.87 -20.48
N LEU A 220 -9.43 -10.54 -20.63
CA LEU A 220 -9.24 -9.60 -19.50
C LEU A 220 -10.46 -8.70 -19.26
N ALA A 221 -11.44 -8.74 -20.17
CA ALA A 221 -12.72 -8.05 -20.08
C ALA A 221 -13.80 -9.02 -20.53
N SER A 222 -14.43 -9.71 -19.60
CA SER A 222 -15.41 -10.77 -19.90
C SER A 222 -16.58 -10.71 -18.95
N GLN A 223 -17.80 -10.85 -19.48
CA GLN A 223 -19.00 -11.00 -18.64
C GLN A 223 -19.04 -12.31 -17.83
N SER A 224 -18.17 -13.26 -18.17
CA SER A 224 -18.07 -14.56 -17.48
C SER A 224 -17.08 -14.60 -16.35
N SER A 225 -16.28 -13.55 -16.17
CA SER A 225 -15.29 -13.42 -15.09
C SER A 225 -15.35 -12.06 -14.42
N PHE A 226 -14.78 -12.00 -13.22
CA PHE A 226 -14.43 -10.78 -12.53
C PHE A 226 -12.90 -10.68 -12.53
N ASP A 227 -12.36 -9.65 -13.19
CA ASP A 227 -10.92 -9.45 -13.36
C ASP A 227 -10.52 -8.13 -12.68
N THR A 228 -9.49 -8.15 -11.81
CA THR A 228 -9.15 -6.99 -10.98
C THR A 228 -7.68 -6.99 -10.52
N PHE A 229 -7.25 -5.90 -9.89
CA PHE A 229 -5.92 -5.68 -9.31
C PHE A 229 -4.76 -6.02 -10.23
N PRO A 230 -4.68 -5.39 -11.40
CA PRO A 230 -3.55 -5.61 -12.29
C PRO A 230 -2.23 -5.13 -11.69
N SER A 231 -1.13 -5.78 -12.11
CA SER A 231 0.24 -5.41 -11.71
C SER A 231 1.22 -5.83 -12.80
N PHE A 232 1.99 -4.90 -13.36
CA PHE A 232 3.04 -5.24 -14.29
C PHE A 232 4.27 -5.84 -13.60
N SER A 233 4.97 -6.72 -14.29
CA SER A 233 6.31 -7.15 -13.89
C SER A 233 7.30 -5.99 -13.98
N PRO A 234 8.40 -6.00 -13.20
CA PRO A 234 9.42 -4.94 -13.25
C PRO A 234 10.14 -4.80 -14.60
N ASP A 235 10.15 -5.85 -15.43
CA ASP A 235 10.66 -5.81 -16.80
C ASP A 235 9.60 -5.37 -17.83
N GLY A 236 8.36 -5.15 -17.38
CA GLY A 236 7.24 -4.72 -18.23
C GLY A 236 6.68 -5.78 -19.18
N LYS A 237 7.17 -7.01 -19.17
CA LYS A 237 6.81 -8.03 -20.17
C LYS A 237 5.63 -8.92 -19.74
N SER A 238 5.13 -8.75 -18.55
CA SER A 238 4.02 -9.53 -17.99
C SER A 238 3.05 -8.66 -17.24
N LEU A 239 1.76 -8.94 -17.39
CA LEU A 239 0.69 -8.39 -16.61
C LEU A 239 0.09 -9.47 -15.72
N PHE A 240 0.20 -9.31 -14.40
CA PHE A 240 -0.46 -10.14 -13.40
C PHE A 240 -1.81 -9.53 -13.05
N TYR A 241 -2.81 -10.36 -12.77
CA TYR A 241 -4.14 -9.92 -12.35
C TYR A 241 -4.85 -11.01 -11.55
N CYS A 242 -5.86 -10.60 -10.79
CA CYS A 242 -6.73 -11.52 -10.05
C CYS A 242 -8.00 -11.77 -10.86
N THR A 243 -8.41 -13.03 -11.00
CA THR A 243 -9.61 -13.43 -11.76
C THR A 243 -10.44 -14.45 -11.01
N ALA A 244 -11.75 -14.34 -11.12
CA ALA A 244 -12.71 -15.33 -10.62
C ALA A 244 -13.87 -15.50 -11.60
N PRO A 245 -14.51 -16.67 -11.68
CA PRO A 245 -15.75 -16.83 -12.43
C PRO A 245 -16.82 -15.88 -11.90
N ALA A 246 -17.49 -15.16 -12.83
CA ALA A 246 -18.60 -14.29 -12.46
C ALA A 246 -19.72 -15.08 -11.78
N CYS A 247 -20.30 -14.53 -10.75
CA CYS A 247 -21.38 -15.15 -9.99
C CYS A 247 -22.41 -14.11 -9.55
N LEU A 248 -23.57 -14.60 -9.11
CA LEU A 248 -24.64 -13.72 -8.62
C LEU A 248 -24.25 -13.13 -7.26
N MET A 249 -24.16 -11.81 -7.21
CA MET A 249 -23.81 -11.06 -6.00
C MET A 249 -25.03 -10.34 -5.42
N PRO A 250 -25.18 -10.24 -4.09
CA PRO A 250 -24.26 -10.67 -3.02
C PRO A 250 -24.35 -12.14 -2.59
N ASP A 251 -25.30 -12.93 -3.08
CA ASP A 251 -25.64 -14.26 -2.55
C ASP A 251 -24.49 -15.25 -2.58
N SER A 252 -23.55 -15.08 -3.49
CA SER A 252 -22.40 -15.96 -3.67
C SER A 252 -21.09 -15.43 -3.09
N ILE A 253 -21.10 -14.32 -2.34
CA ILE A 253 -19.87 -13.66 -1.88
C ILE A 253 -18.93 -14.57 -1.10
N GLY A 254 -19.44 -15.38 -0.18
CA GLY A 254 -18.65 -16.30 0.63
C GLY A 254 -18.03 -17.48 -0.14
N LYS A 255 -18.39 -17.64 -1.42
CA LYS A 255 -17.83 -18.66 -2.33
C LYS A 255 -16.94 -18.06 -3.41
N LEU A 256 -16.92 -16.74 -3.52
CA LEU A 256 -16.13 -16.03 -4.52
C LEU A 256 -14.66 -16.05 -4.13
N ALA A 257 -13.82 -16.69 -4.93
CA ALA A 257 -12.39 -16.76 -4.69
C ALA A 257 -11.62 -16.49 -5.98
N TYR A 258 -10.69 -15.55 -5.91
CA TYR A 258 -9.90 -15.08 -7.02
C TYR A 258 -8.59 -15.87 -7.14
N SER A 259 -8.31 -16.39 -8.33
CA SER A 259 -7.01 -16.92 -8.73
C SER A 259 -6.08 -15.80 -9.17
N LEU A 260 -4.78 -16.04 -9.10
CA LEU A 260 -3.75 -15.15 -9.63
C LEU A 260 -3.30 -15.66 -10.98
N CYS A 261 -3.45 -14.85 -12.01
CA CYS A 261 -3.07 -15.16 -13.38
C CYS A 261 -2.03 -14.18 -13.94
N CYS A 262 -1.40 -14.58 -15.01
CA CYS A 262 -0.40 -13.81 -15.75
C CYS A 262 -0.62 -13.95 -17.25
N ILE A 263 -0.45 -12.84 -17.98
CA ILE A 263 -0.42 -12.79 -19.43
C ILE A 263 0.80 -11.99 -19.89
N SER A 264 1.44 -12.41 -20.99
CA SER A 264 2.55 -11.64 -21.56
C SER A 264 2.06 -10.35 -22.20
N PHE A 265 2.90 -9.31 -22.11
CA PHE A 265 2.67 -7.99 -22.70
C PHE A 265 3.90 -7.55 -23.48
N ASP A 266 3.71 -7.07 -24.69
CA ASP A 266 4.75 -6.46 -25.50
C ASP A 266 4.60 -4.92 -25.44
N PRO A 267 5.48 -4.20 -24.72
CA PRO A 267 5.37 -2.76 -24.58
C PRO A 267 5.69 -1.96 -25.86
N GLU A 268 6.38 -2.55 -26.84
CA GLU A 268 6.68 -1.89 -28.10
C GLU A 268 5.43 -1.78 -28.98
N SER A 269 4.71 -2.88 -29.13
CA SER A 269 3.46 -2.93 -29.90
C SER A 269 2.22 -2.57 -29.08
N GLY A 270 2.28 -2.65 -27.74
CA GLY A 270 1.14 -2.51 -26.85
C GLY A 270 0.18 -3.69 -26.91
N THR A 271 0.66 -4.89 -27.25
CA THR A 271 -0.18 -6.07 -27.45
C THR A 271 0.04 -7.14 -26.37
N PHE A 272 -0.96 -8.00 -26.23
CA PHE A 272 -0.92 -9.12 -25.30
C PHE A 272 -0.71 -10.45 -26.01
N GLY A 273 -0.09 -11.40 -25.31
CA GLY A 273 -0.06 -12.79 -25.76
C GLY A 273 -1.42 -13.45 -25.66
N SER A 274 -1.51 -14.66 -26.19
CA SER A 274 -2.76 -15.44 -26.20
C SER A 274 -2.86 -16.46 -25.04
N GLN A 275 -1.75 -16.73 -24.36
CA GLN A 275 -1.70 -17.69 -23.25
C GLN A 275 -1.81 -16.99 -21.91
N VAL A 276 -2.66 -17.54 -21.05
CA VAL A 276 -2.81 -17.14 -19.65
C VAL A 276 -2.28 -18.24 -18.77
N ASP A 277 -1.32 -17.90 -17.91
CA ASP A 277 -0.74 -18.82 -16.93
C ASP A 277 -1.35 -18.55 -15.55
N THR A 278 -1.68 -19.61 -14.80
CA THR A 278 -2.20 -19.51 -13.43
C THR A 278 -1.07 -19.76 -12.44
N LEU A 279 -0.73 -18.73 -11.65
CA LEU A 279 0.30 -18.81 -10.61
C LEU A 279 -0.25 -19.32 -9.28
N PHE A 280 -1.52 -19.01 -8.98
CA PHE A 280 -2.20 -19.46 -7.78
C PHE A 280 -3.66 -19.79 -8.14
N ASP A 281 -4.02 -21.04 -7.98
CA ASP A 281 -5.39 -21.51 -8.21
C ASP A 281 -6.18 -21.41 -6.90
N ALA A 282 -7.20 -20.56 -6.89
CA ALA A 282 -8.07 -20.33 -5.75
C ALA A 282 -8.82 -21.59 -5.31
N ARG A 283 -9.27 -22.43 -6.27
CA ARG A 283 -10.01 -23.66 -5.97
C ARG A 283 -9.14 -24.72 -5.31
N ALA A 284 -7.91 -24.88 -5.84
CA ALA A 284 -6.97 -25.86 -5.30
C ALA A 284 -6.49 -25.48 -3.88
N ASN A 285 -6.41 -24.19 -3.59
CA ASN A 285 -5.87 -23.69 -2.32
C ASN A 285 -6.94 -23.27 -1.31
N GLY A 286 -8.22 -23.15 -1.70
CA GLY A 286 -9.30 -22.72 -0.82
C GLY A 286 -9.12 -21.29 -0.29
N LYS A 287 -8.45 -20.41 -1.05
CA LYS A 287 -8.15 -19.02 -0.70
C LYS A 287 -8.37 -18.10 -1.90
N SER A 288 -8.67 -16.85 -1.62
CA SER A 288 -8.81 -15.77 -2.61
C SER A 288 -7.59 -14.86 -2.57
N VAL A 289 -7.04 -14.53 -3.74
CA VAL A 289 -5.85 -13.65 -3.89
C VAL A 289 -6.29 -12.22 -4.18
N SER A 290 -5.56 -11.25 -3.63
CA SER A 290 -5.71 -9.83 -3.93
C SER A 290 -4.37 -9.10 -3.93
N PHE A 291 -4.29 -8.00 -4.66
CA PHE A 291 -3.14 -7.07 -4.66
C PHE A 291 -1.78 -7.72 -4.94
N PRO A 292 -1.57 -8.40 -6.08
CA PRO A 292 -0.25 -8.89 -6.43
C PRO A 292 0.72 -7.72 -6.64
N ARG A 293 1.92 -7.80 -6.03
CA ARG A 293 2.98 -6.79 -6.14
C ARG A 293 4.32 -7.48 -6.26
N VAL A 294 4.95 -7.36 -7.41
CA VAL A 294 6.28 -7.95 -7.65
C VAL A 294 7.35 -7.05 -7.05
N SER A 295 8.36 -7.65 -6.42
CA SER A 295 9.53 -6.91 -5.94
C SER A 295 10.31 -6.30 -7.13
N PRO A 296 10.97 -5.13 -6.97
CA PRO A 296 11.67 -4.47 -8.07
C PRO A 296 12.75 -5.32 -8.76
N ASP A 297 13.31 -6.30 -8.07
CA ASP A 297 14.26 -7.27 -8.63
C ASP A 297 13.61 -8.43 -9.41
N GLY A 298 12.28 -8.45 -9.48
CA GLY A 298 11.50 -9.47 -10.21
C GLY A 298 11.45 -10.84 -9.55
N ARG A 299 12.02 -11.00 -8.37
CA ARG A 299 12.17 -12.32 -7.75
C ARG A 299 10.97 -12.75 -6.93
N PHE A 300 10.41 -11.86 -6.13
CA PHE A 300 9.33 -12.17 -5.22
C PHE A 300 8.04 -11.44 -5.61
N MET A 301 6.92 -12.11 -5.43
CA MET A 301 5.61 -11.46 -5.47
C MET A 301 5.00 -11.53 -4.07
N LEU A 302 4.60 -10.39 -3.55
CA LEU A 302 3.79 -10.29 -2.34
C LEU A 302 2.33 -10.07 -2.75
N CYS A 303 1.41 -10.86 -2.18
CA CYS A 303 -0.03 -10.69 -2.36
C CYS A 303 -0.74 -10.87 -1.01
N THR A 304 -2.05 -10.65 -0.98
CA THR A 304 -2.88 -10.93 0.20
C THR A 304 -3.79 -12.11 -0.09
N LEU A 305 -3.84 -13.08 0.82
CA LEU A 305 -4.81 -14.19 0.79
C LEU A 305 -5.87 -14.00 1.86
N SER A 306 -7.12 -14.24 1.49
CA SER A 306 -8.27 -14.28 2.40
C SER A 306 -9.13 -15.51 2.11
N GLY A 307 -10.10 -15.83 2.95
CA GLY A 307 -10.99 -16.98 2.75
C GLY A 307 -11.87 -16.86 1.52
N TYR A 308 -12.25 -15.63 1.16
CA TYR A 308 -13.11 -15.32 0.02
C TYR A 308 -12.99 -13.84 -0.37
N GLY A 309 -13.64 -13.44 -1.45
CA GLY A 309 -13.81 -12.05 -1.89
C GLY A 309 -12.54 -11.40 -2.39
N THR A 310 -12.58 -10.08 -2.55
CA THR A 310 -11.50 -9.32 -3.17
C THR A 310 -11.05 -8.07 -2.38
N PHE A 311 -11.73 -7.74 -1.28
CA PHE A 311 -11.39 -6.59 -0.43
C PHE A 311 -10.85 -7.03 0.94
N PRO A 312 -9.65 -7.64 0.98
CA PRO A 312 -9.11 -8.32 2.17
C PRO A 312 -8.91 -7.41 3.37
N ILE A 313 -8.85 -6.09 3.17
CA ILE A 313 -8.69 -5.13 4.28
C ILE A 313 -9.84 -5.19 5.29
N TRP A 314 -11.00 -5.75 4.90
CA TRP A 314 -12.16 -5.95 5.76
C TRP A 314 -12.23 -7.36 6.34
N HIS A 315 -11.42 -8.30 5.86
CA HIS A 315 -11.39 -9.69 6.28
C HIS A 315 -10.34 -9.91 7.37
N LYS A 316 -10.76 -10.47 8.50
CA LYS A 316 -9.88 -10.70 9.64
C LYS A 316 -8.80 -11.75 9.36
N ASP A 317 -9.08 -12.69 8.48
CA ASP A 317 -8.20 -13.79 8.06
C ASP A 317 -7.32 -13.45 6.86
N ALA A 318 -7.22 -12.15 6.51
CA ALA A 318 -6.41 -11.71 5.41
C ALA A 318 -4.94 -11.60 5.83
N ASP A 319 -4.11 -12.41 5.20
CA ASP A 319 -2.67 -12.53 5.45
C ASP A 319 -1.84 -12.20 4.20
N LEU A 320 -0.67 -11.65 4.40
CA LEU A 320 0.33 -11.51 3.35
C LEU A 320 0.90 -12.89 2.98
N TYR A 321 1.06 -13.11 1.69
CA TYR A 321 1.59 -14.34 1.12
C TYR A 321 2.66 -14.02 0.08
N MET A 322 3.82 -14.65 0.17
CA MET A 322 4.95 -14.41 -0.70
C MET A 322 5.20 -15.59 -1.64
N ILE A 323 5.31 -15.32 -2.92
CA ILE A 323 5.64 -16.30 -3.97
C ILE A 323 7.05 -15.99 -4.47
N ASP A 324 7.97 -16.96 -4.43
CA ASP A 324 9.25 -16.89 -5.16
C ASP A 324 8.95 -17.20 -6.63
N LEU A 325 9.01 -16.20 -7.50
CA LEU A 325 8.66 -16.32 -8.91
C LEU A 325 9.62 -17.20 -9.71
N LYS A 326 10.83 -17.43 -9.18
CA LYS A 326 11.81 -18.33 -9.81
C LYS A 326 11.46 -19.81 -9.58
N SER A 327 11.01 -20.16 -8.39
CA SER A 327 10.65 -21.55 -8.05
C SER A 327 9.16 -21.85 -8.20
N GLY A 328 8.31 -20.82 -8.26
CA GLY A 328 6.84 -20.93 -8.20
C GLY A 328 6.31 -21.30 -6.81
N VAL A 329 7.16 -21.38 -5.79
CA VAL A 329 6.74 -21.78 -4.44
C VAL A 329 6.30 -20.56 -3.64
N GLY A 330 5.10 -20.65 -3.06
CA GLY A 330 4.57 -19.62 -2.18
C GLY A 330 4.52 -20.07 -0.72
N SER A 331 4.63 -19.11 0.19
CA SER A 331 4.51 -19.34 1.64
C SER A 331 4.04 -18.09 2.39
N TYR A 332 3.50 -18.28 3.57
CA TYR A 332 3.24 -17.18 4.49
C TYR A 332 4.54 -16.73 5.15
N PRO A 333 4.93 -15.43 5.02
CA PRO A 333 6.10 -14.91 5.73
C PRO A 333 5.90 -15.03 7.25
N GLU A 334 6.81 -15.71 7.94
CA GLU A 334 6.66 -16.07 9.37
C GLU A 334 6.43 -14.89 10.29
N THR A 335 6.94 -13.71 9.94
CA THR A 335 6.95 -12.55 10.84
C THR A 335 5.94 -11.47 10.47
N LEU A 336 5.43 -11.44 9.23
CA LEU A 336 4.61 -10.30 8.76
C LEU A 336 3.18 -10.36 9.27
N ASN A 337 2.61 -11.56 9.35
CA ASN A 337 1.20 -11.77 9.66
C ASN A 337 0.88 -11.74 11.16
N SER A 338 -0.37 -11.52 11.49
CA SER A 338 -0.89 -11.44 12.85
C SER A 338 -2.24 -12.15 12.99
N ASN A 339 -2.94 -11.95 14.09
CA ASN A 339 -4.30 -12.49 14.29
C ASN A 339 -5.40 -11.60 13.70
N ASP A 340 -5.04 -10.59 12.91
CA ASP A 340 -5.97 -9.69 12.24
C ASP A 340 -5.41 -9.30 10.86
N THR A 341 -6.15 -8.57 10.09
CA THR A 341 -5.91 -8.22 8.69
C THR A 341 -4.53 -7.63 8.42
N GLU A 342 -3.84 -8.14 7.40
CA GLU A 342 -2.71 -7.55 6.70
C GLU A 342 -3.02 -7.41 5.22
N SER A 343 -2.87 -6.19 4.67
CA SER A 343 -3.12 -5.92 3.25
C SER A 343 -2.49 -4.60 2.78
N TYR A 344 -2.79 -4.18 1.56
CA TYR A 344 -2.34 -2.91 0.97
C TYR A 344 -0.84 -2.71 1.11
N HIS A 345 -0.09 -3.71 0.70
CA HIS A 345 1.36 -3.73 0.76
C HIS A 345 1.98 -3.09 -0.48
N SER A 346 3.16 -2.49 -0.29
CA SER A 346 4.03 -2.04 -1.36
C SER A 346 5.50 -2.29 -1.02
N TRP A 347 6.33 -2.44 -2.04
CA TRP A 347 7.78 -2.57 -1.93
C TRP A 347 8.44 -1.20 -1.88
N SER A 348 9.65 -1.13 -1.31
CA SER A 348 10.57 -0.01 -1.52
C SER A 348 11.25 -0.12 -2.89
N SER A 349 11.81 0.99 -3.38
CA SER A 349 12.47 1.06 -4.69
C SER A 349 13.61 0.05 -4.86
N ASN A 350 14.31 -0.29 -3.79
CA ASN A 350 15.38 -1.28 -3.78
C ASN A 350 14.92 -2.72 -3.50
N GLY A 351 13.62 -2.94 -3.26
CA GLY A 351 13.05 -4.26 -2.98
C GLY A 351 13.51 -4.89 -1.66
N ARG A 352 14.04 -4.09 -0.72
CA ARG A 352 14.51 -4.58 0.59
C ARG A 352 13.58 -4.25 1.74
N TRP A 353 12.59 -3.41 1.52
CA TRP A 353 11.59 -3.04 2.51
C TRP A 353 10.19 -3.22 1.94
N VAL A 354 9.26 -3.56 2.82
CA VAL A 354 7.84 -3.57 2.52
C VAL A 354 7.12 -2.71 3.55
N VAL A 355 6.12 -1.97 3.10
CA VAL A 355 5.15 -1.32 3.96
C VAL A 355 3.78 -1.92 3.69
N PHE A 356 2.97 -2.10 4.72
CA PHE A 356 1.63 -2.66 4.59
C PHE A 356 0.69 -2.12 5.67
N SER A 357 -0.60 -2.17 5.39
CA SER A 357 -1.65 -1.81 6.33
C SER A 357 -2.07 -3.00 7.17
N SER A 358 -2.13 -2.83 8.49
CA SER A 358 -2.57 -3.89 9.41
C SER A 358 -3.55 -3.35 10.45
N ARG A 359 -4.50 -4.20 10.85
CA ARG A 359 -5.47 -3.93 11.92
C ARG A 359 -5.07 -4.53 13.27
N ARG A 360 -3.89 -5.12 13.39
CA ARG A 360 -3.40 -5.87 14.57
C ARG A 360 -3.40 -5.11 15.91
N LEU A 361 -3.50 -3.77 15.90
CA LEU A 361 -3.48 -2.99 17.14
C LEU A 361 -4.82 -2.96 17.86
N ASP A 362 -5.90 -2.75 17.12
CA ASP A 362 -7.23 -2.50 17.69
C ASP A 362 -8.38 -3.17 16.92
N GLY A 363 -8.09 -3.83 15.81
CA GLY A 363 -9.08 -4.46 14.95
C GLY A 363 -9.98 -3.49 14.16
N LEU A 364 -9.83 -2.18 14.35
CA LEU A 364 -10.70 -1.14 13.81
C LEU A 364 -10.01 -0.33 12.72
N TYR A 365 -8.83 0.21 13.02
CA TYR A 365 -8.12 1.12 12.12
C TYR A 365 -6.91 0.43 11.51
N THR A 366 -6.70 0.66 10.23
CA THR A 366 -5.46 0.24 9.57
C THR A 366 -4.31 1.16 9.96
N ARG A 367 -3.18 0.53 10.31
CA ARG A 367 -1.93 1.21 10.66
C ARG A 367 -0.80 0.75 9.75
N PRO A 368 0.13 1.63 9.36
CA PRO A 368 1.25 1.26 8.51
C PRO A 368 2.33 0.53 9.32
N PHE A 369 2.64 -0.67 8.89
CA PHE A 369 3.77 -1.46 9.39
C PHE A 369 4.84 -1.58 8.32
N ILE A 370 6.10 -1.56 8.74
CA ILE A 370 7.27 -1.64 7.87
C ILE A 370 8.09 -2.84 8.28
N ALA A 371 8.59 -3.60 7.29
CA ALA A 371 9.45 -4.74 7.53
C ALA A 371 10.59 -4.80 6.51
N TYR A 372 11.74 -5.29 6.95
CA TYR A 372 12.86 -5.60 6.08
C TYR A 372 12.66 -6.96 5.40
N VAL A 373 13.09 -7.07 4.14
CA VAL A 373 13.07 -8.31 3.37
C VAL A 373 14.49 -8.61 2.86
N GLY A 374 15.06 -9.70 3.31
CA GLY A 374 16.37 -10.17 2.88
C GLY A 374 16.40 -10.60 1.41
N LYS A 375 17.60 -10.70 0.83
CA LYS A 375 17.78 -11.20 -0.54
C LYS A 375 17.33 -12.66 -0.72
N ASP A 376 17.20 -13.40 0.35
CA ASP A 376 16.68 -14.76 0.38
C ASP A 376 15.15 -14.85 0.58
N GLY A 377 14.47 -13.70 0.68
CA GLY A 377 13.04 -13.59 0.91
C GLY A 377 12.63 -13.68 2.38
N LYS A 378 13.57 -13.88 3.31
CA LYS A 378 13.24 -13.86 4.74
C LYS A 378 12.89 -12.48 5.21
N THR A 379 11.85 -12.40 6.01
CA THR A 379 11.29 -11.14 6.51
C THR A 379 11.70 -10.88 7.95
N GLY A 380 12.08 -9.63 8.22
CA GLY A 380 12.28 -9.14 9.57
C GLY A 380 10.95 -8.94 10.28
N LYS A 381 11.00 -8.79 11.61
CA LYS A 381 9.83 -8.44 12.42
C LYS A 381 9.32 -7.06 12.02
N PRO A 382 8.04 -6.90 11.66
CA PRO A 382 7.48 -5.62 11.29
C PRO A 382 7.40 -4.68 12.49
N PHE A 383 7.62 -3.41 12.24
CA PHE A 383 7.44 -2.35 13.21
C PHE A 383 6.43 -1.31 12.71
N LEU A 384 5.65 -0.81 13.64
CA LEU A 384 4.70 0.27 13.40
C LEU A 384 5.45 1.54 12.98
N LEU A 385 4.97 2.25 11.97
CA LEU A 385 5.56 3.53 11.54
C LEU A 385 5.71 4.46 12.76
N PRO A 386 6.95 4.82 13.16
CA PRO A 386 7.17 5.59 14.37
C PRO A 386 6.53 6.98 14.31
N GLN A 387 6.02 7.46 15.43
CA GLN A 387 5.42 8.78 15.57
C GLN A 387 6.13 9.58 16.68
N LYS A 388 6.00 10.90 16.61
CA LYS A 388 6.61 11.81 17.59
C LYS A 388 6.13 11.53 19.01
N GLU A 389 4.82 11.32 19.17
CA GLU A 389 4.21 10.94 20.43
C GLU A 389 3.88 9.45 20.46
N ALA A 390 4.20 8.82 21.56
CA ALA A 390 4.07 7.37 21.73
C ALA A 390 2.62 6.85 21.69
N ASP A 391 1.67 7.68 22.07
CA ASP A 391 0.24 7.41 22.11
C ASP A 391 -0.54 7.97 20.91
N TYR A 392 0.19 8.45 19.90
CA TYR A 392 -0.41 9.03 18.68
C TYR A 392 -1.52 8.14 18.09
N TYR A 393 -1.23 6.85 17.90
CA TYR A 393 -2.20 5.93 17.28
C TYR A 393 -3.39 5.61 18.17
N ALA A 394 -3.26 5.73 19.50
CA ALA A 394 -4.37 5.51 20.41
C ALA A 394 -5.43 6.62 20.32
N GLY A 395 -5.02 7.83 19.93
CA GLY A 395 -5.93 8.96 19.71
C GLY A 395 -6.33 9.18 18.25
N LEU A 396 -5.73 8.47 17.29
CA LEU A 396 -5.98 8.67 15.88
C LEU A 396 -7.19 7.89 15.39
N MET A 397 -8.28 8.57 15.12
CA MET A 397 -9.52 8.00 14.57
C MET A 397 -9.53 8.01 13.03
N LYS A 398 -8.40 7.74 12.40
CA LYS A 398 -8.25 7.62 10.94
C LYS A 398 -7.51 6.35 10.58
N SER A 399 -7.83 5.78 9.42
CA SER A 399 -7.10 4.66 8.82
C SER A 399 -6.08 5.14 7.80
N TYR A 400 -4.91 4.52 7.81
CA TYR A 400 -3.94 4.61 6.73
C TYR A 400 -4.34 3.63 5.62
N ASN A 401 -4.30 4.10 4.38
CA ASN A 401 -4.75 3.30 3.24
C ASN A 401 -3.73 3.41 2.11
N ILE A 402 -3.35 2.25 1.59
CA ILE A 402 -2.36 2.09 0.52
C ILE A 402 -1.10 2.91 0.80
N PRO A 403 -0.31 2.55 1.83
CA PRO A 403 0.98 3.20 2.05
C PRO A 403 1.96 2.81 0.94
N GLU A 404 2.72 3.79 0.44
CA GLU A 404 3.64 3.60 -0.69
C GLU A 404 4.94 4.35 -0.44
N PHE A 405 6.08 3.68 -0.62
CA PHE A 405 7.40 4.30 -0.55
C PHE A 405 7.69 5.13 -1.79
N VAL A 406 8.36 6.27 -1.61
CA VAL A 406 8.69 7.21 -2.69
C VAL A 406 10.11 7.73 -2.50
N THR A 407 10.84 7.88 -3.60
CA THR A 407 12.26 8.26 -3.61
C THR A 407 12.53 9.73 -3.32
N GLY A 408 11.49 10.55 -3.24
CA GLY A 408 11.60 11.97 -2.96
C GLY A 408 10.29 12.57 -2.45
N LYS A 409 10.32 13.87 -2.20
CA LYS A 409 9.16 14.63 -1.74
C LYS A 409 8.25 14.96 -2.92
N VAL A 410 6.98 14.58 -2.82
CA VAL A 410 5.95 14.93 -3.80
C VAL A 410 5.59 16.41 -3.72
N THR A 411 5.56 17.09 -4.87
CA THR A 411 5.16 18.47 -4.97
C THR A 411 3.65 18.63 -4.84
N ASN A 412 3.19 19.55 -3.99
CA ASN A 412 1.76 19.85 -3.84
C ASN A 412 1.28 20.67 -5.03
N ARG A 413 0.40 20.09 -5.84
CA ARG A 413 -0.21 20.71 -7.04
C ARG A 413 -1.71 20.96 -6.89
N SER A 414 -2.20 21.05 -5.66
CA SER A 414 -3.63 21.08 -5.34
C SER A 414 -4.43 22.17 -6.09
N TYR A 415 -3.86 23.36 -6.23
CA TYR A 415 -4.54 24.46 -6.95
C TYR A 415 -4.63 24.23 -8.47
N GLN A 416 -3.58 23.65 -9.07
CA GLN A 416 -3.59 23.30 -10.48
C GLN A 416 -4.62 22.20 -10.77
N ILE A 417 -4.64 21.17 -9.94
CA ILE A 417 -5.61 20.06 -10.03
C ILE A 417 -7.04 20.56 -9.86
N ARG A 418 -7.29 21.42 -8.88
CA ARG A 418 -8.61 22.03 -8.68
C ARG A 418 -9.10 22.75 -9.94
N ARG A 419 -8.26 23.61 -10.52
CA ARG A 419 -8.60 24.35 -11.74
C ARG A 419 -8.97 23.42 -12.90
N LEU A 420 -8.19 22.34 -13.09
CA LEU A 420 -8.49 21.32 -14.12
C LEU A 420 -9.81 20.60 -13.84
N ALA A 421 -10.08 20.27 -12.58
CA ALA A 421 -11.34 19.61 -12.19
C ALA A 421 -12.57 20.49 -12.45
N GLU A 422 -12.46 21.82 -12.28
CA GLU A 422 -13.51 22.80 -12.60
C GLU A 422 -13.71 22.98 -14.12
N GLN A 423 -12.68 22.75 -14.93
CA GLN A 423 -12.74 22.86 -16.41
C GLN A 423 -13.26 21.59 -17.09
N GLY A 424 -13.18 20.45 -16.41
CA GLY A 424 -13.49 19.13 -16.96
C GLY A 424 -12.26 18.43 -17.52
N GLY A 425 -12.29 17.09 -17.52
CA GLY A 425 -11.17 16.23 -17.92
C GLY A 425 -11.08 16.01 -19.42
N ILE A 426 -9.91 15.58 -19.88
CA ILE A 426 -9.67 15.07 -21.23
C ILE A 426 -10.35 13.71 -21.36
N SER A 427 -11.21 13.55 -22.35
CA SER A 427 -11.89 12.27 -22.60
C SER A 427 -10.92 11.24 -23.15
N VAL A 428 -10.90 10.05 -22.52
CA VAL A 428 -10.14 8.91 -23.03
C VAL A 428 -10.99 8.13 -24.05
N SER A 429 -10.35 7.45 -24.98
CA SER A 429 -11.04 6.65 -26.00
C SER A 429 -10.58 5.18 -25.98
N CYS A 430 -11.47 4.28 -26.43
CA CYS A 430 -11.11 2.88 -26.65
C CYS A 430 -10.33 2.76 -27.95
N SER A 431 -9.15 2.15 -27.91
CA SER A 431 -8.44 1.76 -29.11
C SER A 431 -9.17 0.55 -29.72
N THR A 432 -9.73 0.72 -30.90
CA THR A 432 -10.22 -0.40 -31.71
C THR A 432 -9.04 -1.02 -32.43
N PHE A 433 -8.82 -2.32 -32.22
CA PHE A 433 -7.91 -3.12 -33.05
C PHE A 433 -8.50 -3.37 -34.45
#